data_a3d91323491054f13569b379c46bf853
#
_entry.id   a3d91323491054f13569b379c46bf853
#
_cell.length_a   1.000
_cell.length_b   1.000
_cell.length_c   1.000
_cell.angle_alpha   90.00
_cell.angle_beta   90.00
_cell.angle_gamma   90.00
#
_symmetry.space_group_name_H-M   'P 1'
#
loop_
_entity.id
_entity.type
_entity.pdbx_description
1 polymer ?
#
loop_
_entity_poly.entity_id
_entity_poly.type
_entity_poly.pdbx_seq_one_letter_code
_entity_poly.pdbx_strand_id
1 'polypeptide(L)'
;MKRSVAFLLIVAGCGGMLFDFGGTIIAPAIPYFEALKLFSASEISRLTAAVVLTAAGAGLVAGWFAETIGRKATMLVAAALAAAACLPICFCGGNFWLFYAGRALQGFAAGLLGVVVPMYLAEALPPSDRGKGAGVFQLMDTVGILFCSLVGMAVVRFVGAADAADVSTAAKTLAWQVVFWSSAVPAVLFFLGVLMLEESPVWLAKRGKKDAPSATAATTDAVRDSLLQKKYVCPFVLAVVVLACNQATGINSMQYYSLKMFQDAGLSNAMANVGFTCFTATMLAMTAIACAFVDRKGRTFLLKLGTSSIIVSLVAAGSIFVAINTGALAKGALAGWLVVGAVLLYIASFSIGPGVVVWLALSELMPDRIRANGMAIAMFINMMVAYFIADQMLALVEKFGYAPVLFGFAAATVVYFVTAAFFLPETKGKTLKEIEEFFK
;
A
#
# COMPACT_ATOMS: atom_id res chain seq x y z
N MET A 1 -26.25 -2.36 -23.04
CA MET A 1 -25.35 -1.34 -23.65
C MET A 1 -23.92 -1.66 -23.23
N LYS A 2 -23.03 -2.03 -24.16
CA LYS A 2 -21.60 -2.22 -23.81
C LYS A 2 -21.04 -0.89 -23.28
N ARG A 3 -20.66 -0.84 -22.02
CA ARG A 3 -20.04 0.34 -21.43
C ARG A 3 -18.69 0.62 -22.09
N SER A 4 -18.32 1.90 -22.24
CA SER A 4 -17.03 2.25 -22.83
C SER A 4 -15.88 1.80 -21.93
N VAL A 5 -14.75 1.40 -22.53
CA VAL A 5 -13.52 1.05 -21.80
C VAL A 5 -13.12 2.18 -20.85
N ALA A 6 -13.27 3.44 -21.26
CA ALA A 6 -12.98 4.60 -20.43
C ALA A 6 -13.82 4.63 -19.14
N PHE A 7 -15.12 4.31 -19.21
CA PHE A 7 -15.97 4.25 -18.02
C PHE A 7 -15.51 3.16 -17.03
N LEU A 8 -15.17 1.96 -17.55
CA LEU A 8 -14.63 0.88 -16.72
C LEU A 8 -13.34 1.30 -16.02
N LEU A 9 -12.44 1.98 -16.74
CA LEU A 9 -11.18 2.47 -16.18
C LEU A 9 -11.40 3.57 -15.13
N ILE A 10 -12.35 4.48 -15.33
CA ILE A 10 -12.70 5.51 -14.33
C ILE A 10 -13.21 4.89 -13.04
N VAL A 11 -14.18 3.95 -13.15
CA VAL A 11 -14.74 3.28 -11.96
C VAL A 11 -13.66 2.47 -11.23
N ALA A 12 -12.85 1.70 -11.98
CA ALA A 12 -11.74 0.96 -11.39
C ALA A 12 -10.69 1.87 -10.76
N GLY A 13 -10.47 3.05 -11.35
CA GLY A 13 -9.61 4.08 -10.78
C GLY A 13 -10.11 4.56 -9.42
N CYS A 14 -11.42 4.80 -9.26
CA CYS A 14 -12.00 5.11 -7.95
C CYS A 14 -11.77 3.99 -6.93
N GLY A 15 -11.82 2.72 -7.37
CA GLY A 15 -11.46 1.57 -6.53
C GLY A 15 -10.00 1.55 -6.12
N GLY A 16 -9.09 1.89 -7.06
CA GLY A 16 -7.67 2.09 -6.78
C GLY A 16 -7.44 3.18 -5.74
N MET A 17 -8.09 4.34 -5.89
CA MET A 17 -8.01 5.43 -4.88
C MET A 17 -8.38 4.99 -3.47
N LEU A 18 -9.35 4.08 -3.33
CA LEU A 18 -9.78 3.59 -2.03
C LEU A 18 -8.83 2.59 -1.39
N PHE A 19 -8.03 1.90 -2.21
CA PHE A 19 -7.24 0.75 -1.76
C PHE A 19 -6.29 1.13 -0.61
N ASP A 20 -5.43 2.11 -0.79
CA ASP A 20 -4.46 2.51 0.24
C ASP A 20 -4.82 3.83 0.95
N PHE A 21 -5.88 4.50 0.50
CA PHE A 21 -6.40 5.71 1.14
C PHE A 21 -6.73 5.49 2.61
N GLY A 22 -7.44 4.38 2.92
CA GLY A 22 -7.81 4.01 4.27
C GLY A 22 -6.60 3.80 5.19
N GLY A 23 -5.48 3.30 4.67
CA GLY A 23 -4.22 3.16 5.39
C GLY A 23 -3.59 4.51 5.72
N THR A 24 -3.41 5.33 4.68
CA THR A 24 -2.64 6.58 4.73
C THR A 24 -3.36 7.73 5.43
N ILE A 25 -4.68 7.73 5.45
CA ILE A 25 -5.51 8.82 6.00
C ILE A 25 -5.23 9.13 7.48
N ILE A 26 -4.62 8.21 8.21
CA ILE A 26 -4.24 8.44 9.61
C ILE A 26 -3.11 9.47 9.74
N ALA A 27 -2.22 9.57 8.74
CA ALA A 27 -1.03 10.43 8.79
C ALA A 27 -1.36 11.90 9.12
N PRO A 28 -2.27 12.60 8.42
CA PRO A 28 -2.64 13.97 8.77
C PRO A 28 -3.48 14.09 10.05
N ALA A 29 -4.02 12.99 10.61
CA ALA A 29 -4.80 12.99 11.83
C ALA A 29 -3.91 12.83 13.10
N ILE A 30 -2.75 12.16 13.00
CA ILE A 30 -1.86 11.90 14.14
C ILE A 30 -1.52 13.18 14.95
N PRO A 31 -1.15 14.32 14.35
CA PRO A 31 -0.84 15.52 15.10
C PRO A 31 -1.99 16.00 16.00
N TYR A 32 -3.23 15.84 15.53
CA TYR A 32 -4.42 16.21 16.30
C TYR A 32 -4.69 15.22 17.43
N PHE A 33 -4.44 13.91 17.24
CA PHE A 33 -4.56 12.91 18.31
C PHE A 33 -3.58 13.22 19.45
N GLU A 34 -2.34 13.59 19.12
CA GLU A 34 -1.33 13.97 20.10
C GLU A 34 -1.69 15.27 20.82
N ALA A 35 -2.11 16.31 20.06
CA ALA A 35 -2.51 17.60 20.64
C ALA A 35 -3.71 17.48 21.59
N LEU A 36 -4.62 16.56 21.30
CA LEU A 36 -5.81 16.27 22.12
C LEU A 36 -5.56 15.18 23.18
N LYS A 37 -4.40 14.51 23.14
CA LYS A 37 -4.06 13.36 24.01
C LYS A 37 -5.13 12.25 23.95
N LEU A 38 -5.69 12.01 22.76
CA LEU A 38 -6.77 11.04 22.56
C LEU A 38 -6.27 9.61 22.68
N PHE A 39 -5.09 9.33 22.13
CA PHE A 39 -4.48 8.01 22.07
C PHE A 39 -2.99 8.10 22.36
N SER A 40 -2.44 7.09 23.04
CA SER A 40 -0.99 6.91 23.23
C SER A 40 -0.32 6.53 21.89
N ALA A 41 1.00 6.67 21.80
CA ALA A 41 1.75 6.31 20.60
C ALA A 41 1.59 4.82 20.24
N SER A 42 1.55 3.93 21.23
CA SER A 42 1.29 2.51 21.00
C SER A 42 -0.13 2.24 20.49
N GLU A 43 -1.13 2.98 20.96
CA GLU A 43 -2.49 2.88 20.46
C GLU A 43 -2.59 3.40 19.01
N ILE A 44 -1.95 4.54 18.70
CA ILE A 44 -1.90 5.07 17.33
C ILE A 44 -1.26 4.04 16.38
N SER A 45 -0.17 3.39 16.79
CA SER A 45 0.44 2.31 15.99
C SER A 45 -0.52 1.15 15.75
N ARG A 46 -1.22 0.67 16.79
CA ARG A 46 -2.23 -0.39 16.64
C ARG A 46 -3.38 0.01 15.73
N LEU A 47 -3.89 1.25 15.86
CA LEU A 47 -4.95 1.78 14.99
C LEU A 47 -4.48 1.87 13.52
N THR A 48 -3.21 2.20 13.29
CA THR A 48 -2.60 2.23 11.96
C THR A 48 -2.46 0.81 11.40
N ALA A 49 -1.92 -0.10 12.18
CA ALA A 49 -1.68 -1.49 11.80
C ALA A 49 -2.98 -2.29 11.60
N ALA A 50 -4.07 -1.93 12.27
CA ALA A 50 -5.37 -2.61 12.16
C ALA A 50 -5.85 -2.71 10.70
N VAL A 51 -5.64 -1.66 9.90
CA VAL A 51 -6.00 -1.66 8.47
C VAL A 51 -5.21 -2.72 7.71
N VAL A 52 -3.92 -2.80 7.95
CA VAL A 52 -3.03 -3.76 7.25
C VAL A 52 -3.40 -5.20 7.64
N LEU A 53 -3.63 -5.46 8.94
CA LEU A 53 -4.02 -6.78 9.44
C LEU A 53 -5.33 -7.27 8.81
N THR A 54 -6.34 -6.41 8.82
CA THR A 54 -7.65 -6.78 8.30
C THR A 54 -7.69 -6.84 6.77
N ALA A 55 -6.87 -6.04 6.08
CA ALA A 55 -6.67 -6.16 4.64
C ALA A 55 -6.01 -7.49 4.28
N ALA A 56 -5.01 -7.95 5.06
CA ALA A 56 -4.40 -9.27 4.86
C ALA A 56 -5.44 -10.41 4.98
N GLY A 57 -6.27 -10.38 6.03
CA GLY A 57 -7.34 -11.35 6.22
C GLY A 57 -8.40 -11.30 5.12
N ALA A 58 -8.82 -10.10 4.73
CA ALA A 58 -9.80 -9.91 3.67
C ALA A 58 -9.27 -10.40 2.31
N GLY A 59 -7.99 -10.18 2.01
CA GLY A 59 -7.35 -10.67 0.79
C GLY A 59 -7.43 -12.20 0.64
N LEU A 60 -7.32 -12.95 1.74
CA LEU A 60 -7.45 -14.41 1.72
C LEU A 60 -8.86 -14.89 1.35
N VAL A 61 -9.90 -14.15 1.75
CA VAL A 61 -11.31 -14.51 1.53
C VAL A 61 -11.92 -13.79 0.33
N ALA A 62 -11.26 -12.79 -0.24
CA ALA A 62 -11.77 -11.97 -1.33
C ALA A 62 -12.13 -12.79 -2.58
N GLY A 63 -11.33 -13.80 -2.91
CA GLY A 63 -11.61 -14.72 -4.01
C GLY A 63 -12.90 -15.51 -3.77
N TRP A 64 -13.12 -15.99 -2.55
CA TRP A 64 -14.34 -16.69 -2.18
C TRP A 64 -15.58 -15.79 -2.28
N PHE A 65 -15.51 -14.54 -1.78
CA PHE A 65 -16.57 -13.56 -1.97
C PHE A 65 -16.86 -13.32 -3.46
N ALA A 66 -15.83 -13.07 -4.25
CA ALA A 66 -15.96 -12.82 -5.67
C ALA A 66 -16.60 -13.99 -6.44
N GLU A 67 -16.31 -15.24 -6.09
CA GLU A 67 -16.90 -16.42 -6.72
C GLU A 67 -18.34 -16.66 -6.24
N THR A 68 -18.65 -16.42 -4.96
CA THR A 68 -19.97 -16.72 -4.37
C THR A 68 -21.05 -15.69 -4.72
N ILE A 69 -20.78 -14.41 -4.47
CA ILE A 69 -21.78 -13.34 -4.66
C ILE A 69 -21.56 -12.54 -5.95
N GLY A 70 -20.43 -12.74 -6.65
CA GLY A 70 -20.08 -12.03 -7.87
C GLY A 70 -19.11 -10.87 -7.63
N ARG A 71 -18.45 -10.45 -8.73
CA ARG A 71 -17.42 -9.40 -8.66
C ARG A 71 -18.05 -8.04 -8.32
N LYS A 72 -19.15 -7.71 -9.00
CA LYS A 72 -19.89 -6.46 -8.78
C LYS A 72 -20.42 -6.35 -7.35
N ALA A 73 -21.07 -7.40 -6.85
CA ALA A 73 -21.60 -7.39 -5.48
C ALA A 73 -20.50 -7.25 -4.44
N THR A 74 -19.35 -7.93 -4.62
CA THR A 74 -18.20 -7.81 -3.71
C THR A 74 -17.64 -6.39 -3.71
N MET A 75 -17.52 -5.73 -4.86
CA MET A 75 -17.10 -4.32 -4.95
C MET A 75 -18.08 -3.38 -4.24
N LEU A 76 -19.42 -3.62 -4.36
CA LEU A 76 -20.42 -2.81 -3.65
C LEU A 76 -20.33 -2.99 -2.13
N VAL A 77 -20.15 -4.23 -1.65
CA VAL A 77 -19.94 -4.52 -0.23
C VAL A 77 -18.69 -3.79 0.29
N ALA A 78 -17.58 -3.88 -0.44
CA ALA A 78 -16.34 -3.20 -0.05
C ALA A 78 -16.52 -1.68 0.00
N ALA A 79 -17.15 -1.06 -0.99
CA ALA A 79 -17.43 0.37 -1.02
C ALA A 79 -18.33 0.80 0.15
N ALA A 80 -19.39 0.03 0.43
CA ALA A 80 -20.30 0.29 1.55
C ALA A 80 -19.58 0.19 2.91
N LEU A 81 -18.72 -0.83 3.09
CA LEU A 81 -17.90 -0.99 4.29
C LEU A 81 -16.92 0.17 4.47
N ALA A 82 -16.25 0.61 3.39
CA ALA A 82 -15.34 1.76 3.44
C ALA A 82 -16.05 3.05 3.86
N ALA A 83 -17.25 3.31 3.32
CA ALA A 83 -18.07 4.46 3.71
C ALA A 83 -18.58 4.34 5.14
N ALA A 84 -19.11 3.16 5.53
CA ALA A 84 -19.65 2.92 6.87
C ALA A 84 -18.59 2.99 7.97
N ALA A 85 -17.33 2.69 7.64
CA ALA A 85 -16.20 2.75 8.59
C ALA A 85 -15.98 4.16 9.17
N CYS A 86 -16.39 5.22 8.46
CA CYS A 86 -16.32 6.60 8.97
C CYS A 86 -17.16 6.80 10.22
N LEU A 87 -18.28 6.08 10.38
CA LEU A 87 -19.19 6.24 11.52
C LEU A 87 -18.51 5.87 12.85
N PRO A 88 -18.04 4.62 13.06
CA PRO A 88 -17.38 4.28 14.32
C PRO A 88 -16.09 5.06 14.56
N ILE A 89 -15.38 5.48 13.51
CA ILE A 89 -14.19 6.32 13.64
C ILE A 89 -14.57 7.72 14.15
N CYS A 90 -15.44 8.43 13.45
CA CYS A 90 -15.73 9.83 13.75
C CYS A 90 -16.59 10.03 14.99
N PHE A 91 -17.38 9.03 15.38
CA PHE A 91 -18.22 9.08 16.58
C PHE A 91 -17.67 8.26 17.75
N CYS A 92 -16.38 7.92 17.74
CA CYS A 92 -15.77 7.09 18.80
C CYS A 92 -15.74 7.78 20.18
N GLY A 93 -15.82 9.12 20.26
CA GLY A 93 -15.74 9.84 21.53
C GLY A 93 -14.45 9.55 22.32
N GLY A 94 -13.35 9.19 21.66
CA GLY A 94 -12.09 8.78 22.30
C GLY A 94 -12.05 7.29 22.69
N ASN A 95 -13.08 6.50 22.39
CA ASN A 95 -13.06 5.06 22.63
C ASN A 95 -12.16 4.34 21.60
N PHE A 96 -11.08 3.76 22.09
CA PHE A 96 -10.09 3.03 21.27
C PHE A 96 -10.72 1.88 20.48
N TRP A 97 -11.55 1.05 21.10
CA TRP A 97 -12.13 -0.13 20.45
C TRP A 97 -13.11 0.23 19.34
N LEU A 98 -13.88 1.30 19.52
CA LEU A 98 -14.80 1.78 18.48
C LEU A 98 -14.04 2.33 17.28
N PHE A 99 -12.96 3.11 17.54
CA PHE A 99 -12.07 3.58 16.49
C PHE A 99 -11.38 2.40 15.79
N TYR A 100 -10.86 1.42 16.55
CA TYR A 100 -10.23 0.21 16.02
C TYR A 100 -11.17 -0.58 15.11
N ALA A 101 -12.43 -0.76 15.51
CA ALA A 101 -13.44 -1.43 14.68
C ALA A 101 -13.64 -0.70 13.34
N GLY A 102 -13.68 0.63 13.33
CA GLY A 102 -13.75 1.41 12.10
C GLY A 102 -12.52 1.23 11.22
N ARG A 103 -11.32 1.24 11.80
CA ARG A 103 -10.07 0.97 11.08
C ARG A 103 -10.04 -0.45 10.50
N ALA A 104 -10.55 -1.43 11.27
CA ALA A 104 -10.69 -2.81 10.80
C ALA A 104 -11.63 -2.92 9.59
N LEU A 105 -12.76 -2.20 9.59
CA LEU A 105 -13.67 -2.13 8.44
C LEU A 105 -13.01 -1.50 7.20
N GLN A 106 -12.22 -0.41 7.37
CA GLN A 106 -11.46 0.19 6.27
C GLN A 106 -10.48 -0.81 5.66
N GLY A 107 -9.72 -1.52 6.51
CA GLY A 107 -8.77 -2.52 6.05
C GLY A 107 -9.45 -3.71 5.35
N PHE A 108 -10.56 -4.20 5.90
CA PHE A 108 -11.30 -5.29 5.28
C PHE A 108 -11.82 -4.88 3.89
N ALA A 109 -12.35 -3.67 3.75
CA ALA A 109 -12.76 -3.11 2.46
C ALA A 109 -11.58 -3.03 1.48
N ALA A 110 -10.43 -2.49 1.90
CA ALA A 110 -9.22 -2.38 1.09
C ALA A 110 -8.75 -3.75 0.60
N GLY A 111 -8.70 -4.76 1.47
CA GLY A 111 -8.29 -6.12 1.09
C GLY A 111 -9.21 -6.77 0.05
N LEU A 112 -10.52 -6.55 0.15
CA LEU A 112 -11.46 -6.98 -0.91
C LEU A 112 -11.19 -6.27 -2.23
N LEU A 113 -11.01 -4.94 -2.21
CA LEU A 113 -10.79 -4.13 -3.42
C LEU A 113 -9.49 -4.48 -4.12
N GLY A 114 -8.41 -4.69 -3.38
CA GLY A 114 -7.10 -5.05 -3.92
C GLY A 114 -7.10 -6.34 -4.75
N VAL A 115 -8.03 -7.25 -4.49
CA VAL A 115 -8.18 -8.51 -5.24
C VAL A 115 -9.26 -8.38 -6.31
N VAL A 116 -10.45 -7.88 -5.96
CA VAL A 116 -11.64 -7.99 -6.82
C VAL A 116 -11.63 -6.97 -7.96
N VAL A 117 -11.10 -5.75 -7.75
CA VAL A 117 -11.06 -4.74 -8.82
C VAL A 117 -10.12 -5.15 -9.95
N PRO A 118 -8.85 -5.55 -9.71
CA PRO A 118 -7.99 -6.07 -10.77
C PRO A 118 -8.56 -7.32 -11.46
N MET A 119 -9.19 -8.23 -10.68
CA MET A 119 -9.86 -9.41 -11.24
C MET A 119 -10.99 -9.02 -12.20
N TYR A 120 -11.86 -8.10 -11.79
CA TYR A 120 -12.96 -7.62 -12.64
C TYR A 120 -12.43 -6.96 -13.92
N LEU A 121 -11.38 -6.14 -13.83
CA LEU A 121 -10.76 -5.53 -15.01
C LEU A 121 -10.18 -6.56 -15.98
N ALA A 122 -9.52 -7.59 -15.46
CA ALA A 122 -8.96 -8.67 -16.28
C ALA A 122 -10.05 -9.46 -17.02
N GLU A 123 -11.26 -9.57 -16.45
CA GLU A 123 -12.40 -10.29 -17.01
C GLU A 123 -13.27 -9.42 -17.94
N ALA A 124 -13.40 -8.12 -17.64
CA ALA A 124 -14.28 -7.19 -18.35
C ALA A 124 -13.62 -6.45 -19.52
N LEU A 125 -12.28 -6.25 -19.44
CA LEU A 125 -11.55 -5.54 -20.49
C LEU A 125 -11.11 -6.46 -21.63
N PRO A 126 -11.06 -5.93 -22.87
CA PRO A 126 -10.44 -6.63 -24.00
C PRO A 126 -8.98 -6.95 -23.70
N PRO A 127 -8.41 -8.04 -24.26
CA PRO A 127 -7.01 -8.42 -24.02
C PRO A 127 -5.99 -7.31 -24.25
N SER A 128 -6.22 -6.44 -25.24
CA SER A 128 -5.37 -5.28 -25.58
C SER A 128 -5.33 -4.20 -24.50
N ASP A 129 -6.35 -4.11 -23.62
CA ASP A 129 -6.50 -3.05 -22.64
C ASP A 129 -6.32 -3.53 -21.18
N ARG A 130 -6.12 -4.83 -20.96
CA ARG A 130 -5.93 -5.41 -19.61
C ARG A 130 -4.74 -4.81 -18.89
N GLY A 131 -3.62 -4.61 -19.57
CA GLY A 131 -2.42 -3.96 -19.00
C GLY A 131 -2.69 -2.51 -18.60
N LYS A 132 -3.45 -1.78 -19.41
CA LYS A 132 -3.88 -0.41 -19.06
C LYS A 132 -4.76 -0.40 -17.81
N GLY A 133 -5.65 -1.39 -17.66
CA GLY A 133 -6.50 -1.53 -16.48
C GLY A 133 -5.70 -1.67 -15.18
N ALA A 134 -4.70 -2.56 -15.16
CA ALA A 134 -3.82 -2.74 -14.02
C ALA A 134 -2.99 -1.46 -13.72
N GLY A 135 -2.47 -0.82 -14.75
CA GLY A 135 -1.72 0.43 -14.63
C GLY A 135 -2.58 1.58 -14.09
N VAL A 136 -3.82 1.70 -14.53
CA VAL A 136 -4.77 2.71 -14.02
C VAL A 136 -5.08 2.46 -12.55
N PHE A 137 -5.33 1.22 -12.14
CA PHE A 137 -5.57 0.88 -10.73
C PHE A 137 -4.41 1.32 -9.85
N GLN A 138 -3.17 0.96 -10.21
CA GLN A 138 -1.96 1.31 -9.45
C GLN A 138 -1.70 2.82 -9.43
N LEU A 139 -1.91 3.51 -10.55
CA LEU A 139 -1.71 4.96 -10.60
C LEU A 139 -2.75 5.70 -9.75
N MET A 140 -4.00 5.26 -9.82
CA MET A 140 -5.09 5.89 -9.06
C MET A 140 -5.00 5.60 -7.56
N ASP A 141 -4.37 4.51 -7.15
CA ASP A 141 -3.97 4.25 -5.77
C ASP A 141 -3.06 5.39 -5.25
N THR A 142 -2.00 5.72 -5.97
CA THR A 142 -1.11 6.84 -5.60
C THR A 142 -1.80 8.22 -5.68
N VAL A 143 -2.78 8.39 -6.57
CA VAL A 143 -3.65 9.60 -6.59
C VAL A 143 -4.49 9.67 -5.31
N GLY A 144 -5.00 8.55 -4.81
CA GLY A 144 -5.72 8.47 -3.54
C GLY A 144 -4.86 8.93 -2.36
N ILE A 145 -3.61 8.47 -2.30
CA ILE A 145 -2.64 8.88 -1.28
C ILE A 145 -2.34 10.38 -1.37
N LEU A 146 -2.16 10.93 -2.57
CA LEU A 146 -2.00 12.38 -2.77
C LEU A 146 -3.25 13.14 -2.33
N PHE A 147 -4.44 12.67 -2.66
CA PHE A 147 -5.69 13.30 -2.23
C PHE A 147 -5.78 13.36 -0.70
N CYS A 148 -5.38 12.30 0.00
CA CYS A 148 -5.29 12.27 1.47
C CYS A 148 -4.40 13.40 2.01
N SER A 149 -3.22 13.62 1.43
CA SER A 149 -2.30 14.67 1.87
C SER A 149 -2.85 16.08 1.59
N LEU A 150 -3.52 16.27 0.46
CA LEU A 150 -4.18 17.53 0.12
C LEU A 150 -5.34 17.85 1.09
N VAL A 151 -6.10 16.85 1.52
CA VAL A 151 -7.11 17.00 2.57
C VAL A 151 -6.45 17.44 3.88
N GLY A 152 -5.35 16.81 4.29
CA GLY A 152 -4.60 17.21 5.48
C GLY A 152 -4.14 18.67 5.41
N MET A 153 -3.59 19.09 4.29
CA MET A 153 -3.17 20.47 4.05
C MET A 153 -4.38 21.45 4.06
N ALA A 154 -5.50 21.07 3.46
CA ALA A 154 -6.72 21.89 3.49
C ALA A 154 -7.27 22.04 4.92
N VAL A 155 -7.26 20.95 5.72
CA VAL A 155 -7.70 21.00 7.11
C VAL A 155 -6.82 21.94 7.93
N VAL A 156 -5.50 21.89 7.79
CA VAL A 156 -4.59 22.85 8.46
C VAL A 156 -4.90 24.29 8.04
N ARG A 157 -5.21 24.53 6.76
CA ARG A 157 -5.47 25.88 6.23
C ARG A 157 -6.81 26.47 6.67
N PHE A 158 -7.86 25.66 6.74
CA PHE A 158 -9.24 26.13 6.96
C PHE A 158 -9.76 25.90 8.37
N VAL A 159 -9.30 24.86 9.06
CA VAL A 159 -9.74 24.53 10.42
C VAL A 159 -8.69 24.96 11.45
N GLY A 160 -7.41 24.82 11.12
CA GLY A 160 -6.29 25.23 11.95
C GLY A 160 -5.29 24.11 12.20
N ALA A 161 -4.06 24.50 12.49
CA ALA A 161 -2.97 23.58 12.76
C ALA A 161 -3.09 22.94 14.16
N ALA A 162 -2.63 21.69 14.30
CA ALA A 162 -2.71 20.95 15.56
C ALA A 162 -1.85 21.59 16.69
N ASP A 163 -0.72 22.20 16.31
CA ASP A 163 0.24 22.86 17.20
C ASP A 163 -0.11 24.33 17.52
N ALA A 164 -1.12 24.89 16.86
CA ALA A 164 -1.53 26.26 17.09
C ALA A 164 -2.29 26.43 18.41
N ALA A 165 -1.90 27.43 19.19
CA ALA A 165 -2.47 27.67 20.53
C ALA A 165 -3.86 28.31 20.47
N ASP A 166 -4.18 29.03 19.39
CA ASP A 166 -5.45 29.72 19.14
C ASP A 166 -6.55 28.77 18.63
N VAL A 167 -6.19 27.55 18.24
CA VAL A 167 -7.16 26.54 17.75
C VAL A 167 -7.79 25.81 18.94
N SER A 168 -9.11 25.94 19.05
CA SER A 168 -9.88 25.31 20.13
C SER A 168 -9.85 23.79 20.07
N THR A 169 -10.09 23.11 21.21
CA THR A 169 -10.23 21.66 21.29
C THR A 169 -11.33 21.12 20.33
N ALA A 170 -12.44 21.84 20.23
CA ALA A 170 -13.53 21.46 19.30
C ALA A 170 -13.07 21.56 17.84
N ALA A 171 -12.30 22.58 17.46
CA ALA A 171 -11.76 22.72 16.11
C ALA A 171 -10.75 21.60 15.80
N LYS A 172 -9.87 21.26 16.75
CA LYS A 172 -8.93 20.13 16.60
C LYS A 172 -9.66 18.79 16.45
N THR A 173 -10.77 18.60 17.17
CA THR A 173 -11.63 17.42 17.03
C THR A 173 -12.28 17.38 15.66
N LEU A 174 -12.86 18.48 15.20
CA LEU A 174 -13.43 18.60 13.85
C LEU A 174 -12.36 18.31 12.78
N ALA A 175 -11.13 18.80 12.96
CA ALA A 175 -10.04 18.65 12.01
C ALA A 175 -9.78 17.17 11.67
N TRP A 176 -9.51 16.31 12.67
CA TRP A 176 -9.25 14.91 12.40
C TRP A 176 -10.51 14.15 11.92
N GLN A 177 -11.71 14.55 12.38
CA GLN A 177 -12.95 13.98 11.87
C GLN A 177 -13.16 14.27 10.38
N VAL A 178 -12.92 15.52 9.93
CA VAL A 178 -12.99 15.90 8.52
C VAL A 178 -11.98 15.09 7.68
N VAL A 179 -10.76 14.88 8.21
CA VAL A 179 -9.78 13.99 7.55
C VAL A 179 -10.40 12.62 7.31
N PHE A 180 -10.96 11.96 8.31
CA PHE A 180 -11.55 10.63 8.13
C PHE A 180 -12.83 10.63 7.29
N TRP A 181 -13.70 11.64 7.43
CA TRP A 181 -14.90 11.77 6.58
C TRP A 181 -14.56 11.93 5.10
N SER A 182 -13.39 12.46 4.76
CA SER A 182 -12.97 12.60 3.36
C SER A 182 -12.87 11.26 2.64
N SER A 183 -12.68 10.14 3.37
CA SER A 183 -12.66 8.80 2.77
C SER A 183 -14.03 8.33 2.26
N ALA A 184 -15.11 8.94 2.76
CA ALA A 184 -16.45 8.66 2.24
C ALA A 184 -16.63 9.15 0.79
N VAL A 185 -15.92 10.20 0.38
CA VAL A 185 -16.04 10.77 -0.98
C VAL A 185 -15.68 9.74 -2.06
N PRO A 186 -14.44 9.20 -2.11
CA PRO A 186 -14.10 8.18 -3.09
C PRO A 186 -14.91 6.89 -2.90
N ALA A 187 -15.33 6.55 -1.67
CA ALA A 187 -16.15 5.37 -1.40
C ALA A 187 -17.54 5.48 -2.04
N VAL A 188 -18.21 6.63 -1.89
CA VAL A 188 -19.52 6.89 -2.50
C VAL A 188 -19.41 6.97 -4.02
N LEU A 189 -18.39 7.66 -4.55
CA LEU A 189 -18.16 7.75 -6.00
C LEU A 189 -17.93 6.35 -6.60
N PHE A 190 -17.13 5.53 -5.95
CA PHE A 190 -16.90 4.15 -6.38
C PHE A 190 -18.17 3.32 -6.30
N PHE A 191 -18.92 3.39 -5.19
CA PHE A 191 -20.19 2.70 -5.03
C PHE A 191 -21.18 3.03 -6.14
N LEU A 192 -21.40 4.32 -6.42
CA LEU A 192 -22.27 4.78 -7.51
C LEU A 192 -21.77 4.33 -8.89
N GLY A 193 -20.47 4.38 -9.12
CA GLY A 193 -19.85 3.88 -10.35
C GLY A 193 -20.10 2.38 -10.53
N VAL A 194 -19.90 1.58 -9.49
CA VAL A 194 -20.10 0.12 -9.53
C VAL A 194 -21.56 -0.25 -9.71
N LEU A 195 -22.52 0.50 -9.15
CA LEU A 195 -23.95 0.29 -9.43
C LEU A 195 -24.26 0.31 -10.93
N MET A 196 -23.57 1.19 -11.65
CA MET A 196 -23.73 1.34 -13.09
C MET A 196 -22.97 0.28 -13.93
N LEU A 197 -22.09 -0.53 -13.34
CA LEU A 197 -21.39 -1.63 -14.01
C LEU A 197 -22.32 -2.83 -14.24
N GLU A 198 -22.00 -3.64 -15.23
CA GLU A 198 -22.55 -4.97 -15.39
C GLU A 198 -21.70 -6.00 -14.62
N GLU A 199 -22.26 -7.15 -14.29
CA GLU A 199 -21.49 -8.23 -13.66
C GLU A 199 -20.47 -8.82 -14.64
N SER A 200 -19.41 -9.44 -14.11
CA SER A 200 -18.37 -10.07 -14.92
C SER A 200 -18.95 -11.09 -15.92
N PRO A 201 -18.63 -10.97 -17.22
CA PRO A 201 -19.08 -11.93 -18.21
C PRO A 201 -18.53 -13.34 -17.93
N VAL A 202 -17.33 -13.46 -17.37
CA VAL A 202 -16.72 -14.74 -17.00
C VAL A 202 -17.49 -15.40 -15.87
N TRP A 203 -17.87 -14.64 -14.84
CA TRP A 203 -18.65 -15.15 -13.72
C TRP A 203 -20.07 -15.57 -14.14
N LEU A 204 -20.73 -14.76 -14.98
CA LEU A 204 -22.06 -15.10 -15.52
C LEU A 204 -22.01 -16.38 -16.37
N ALA A 205 -20.98 -16.54 -17.20
CA ALA A 205 -20.81 -17.75 -18.03
C ALA A 205 -20.61 -19.01 -17.16
N LYS A 206 -19.85 -18.91 -16.05
CA LYS A 206 -19.68 -20.02 -15.10
C LYS A 206 -21.00 -20.41 -14.43
N ARG A 207 -21.85 -19.46 -14.07
CA ARG A 207 -23.14 -19.71 -13.40
C ARG A 207 -24.23 -20.22 -14.34
N GLY A 208 -24.18 -19.83 -15.64
CA GLY A 208 -25.10 -20.33 -16.65
C GLY A 208 -24.86 -21.79 -17.04
N LYS A 209 -23.65 -22.32 -16.78
CA LYS A 209 -23.27 -23.72 -17.05
C LYS A 209 -23.28 -24.53 -15.75
N LYS A 210 -24.45 -24.77 -15.17
CA LYS A 210 -24.59 -25.58 -13.94
C LYS A 210 -24.05 -27.02 -14.04
N ASP A 211 -23.75 -27.52 -15.25
CA ASP A 211 -23.27 -28.88 -15.53
C ASP A 211 -21.91 -28.95 -16.24
N ALA A 212 -21.15 -27.84 -16.32
CA ALA A 212 -19.80 -27.93 -16.84
C ALA A 212 -18.83 -28.29 -15.72
N PRO A 213 -17.97 -29.31 -15.86
CA PRO A 213 -16.93 -29.60 -14.89
C PRO A 213 -16.08 -28.35 -14.69
N SER A 214 -15.76 -28.08 -13.43
CA SER A 214 -14.94 -26.93 -13.04
C SER A 214 -13.76 -26.80 -13.99
N ALA A 215 -13.58 -25.64 -14.61
CA ALA A 215 -12.47 -25.37 -15.54
C ALA A 215 -11.08 -25.43 -14.88
N THR A 216 -11.01 -25.75 -13.59
CA THR A 216 -9.80 -26.16 -12.85
C THR A 216 -9.37 -27.58 -13.14
N ALA A 217 -10.17 -28.37 -13.92
CA ALA A 217 -9.86 -29.75 -14.26
C ALA A 217 -9.39 -29.94 -15.72
N ALA A 218 -9.21 -28.88 -16.49
CA ALA A 218 -8.66 -28.98 -17.83
C ALA A 218 -7.14 -28.80 -17.78
N THR A 219 -6.43 -29.90 -18.05
CA THR A 219 -4.99 -30.10 -18.16
C THR A 219 -4.25 -30.39 -16.84
N THR A 220 -4.61 -31.50 -16.23
CA THR A 220 -3.66 -32.26 -15.44
C THR A 220 -3.40 -33.60 -16.12
N ASP A 221 -2.57 -33.60 -17.13
CA ASP A 221 -1.54 -34.63 -17.15
C ASP A 221 -0.74 -34.34 -15.88
N ALA A 222 -1.11 -35.05 -14.82
CA ALA A 222 -0.55 -34.87 -13.50
C ALA A 222 0.90 -35.33 -13.53
N VAL A 223 1.81 -34.41 -13.82
CA VAL A 223 3.20 -34.59 -13.42
C VAL A 223 3.16 -34.76 -11.90
N ARG A 224 3.27 -36.03 -11.46
CA ARG A 224 3.22 -36.47 -10.03
C ARG A 224 4.52 -36.08 -9.30
N ASP A 225 5.12 -34.97 -9.64
CA ASP A 225 6.32 -34.46 -8.98
C ASP A 225 5.97 -33.94 -7.59
N SER A 226 6.82 -34.19 -6.61
CA SER A 226 6.70 -33.61 -5.28
C SER A 226 6.79 -32.09 -5.34
N LEU A 227 5.92 -31.37 -4.63
CA LEU A 227 5.99 -29.90 -4.48
C LEU A 227 7.25 -29.43 -3.72
N LEU A 228 7.97 -30.36 -3.07
CA LEU A 228 9.22 -30.10 -2.36
C LEU A 228 10.45 -30.07 -3.29
N GLN A 229 10.29 -30.24 -4.59
CA GLN A 229 11.40 -30.14 -5.53
C GLN A 229 11.94 -28.70 -5.62
N LYS A 230 13.24 -28.56 -5.86
CA LYS A 230 13.94 -27.26 -5.96
C LYS A 230 13.25 -26.30 -6.94
N LYS A 231 12.76 -26.79 -8.06
CA LYS A 231 12.05 -26.00 -9.10
C LYS A 231 10.78 -25.32 -8.61
N TYR A 232 10.17 -25.74 -7.49
CA TYR A 232 9.01 -25.10 -6.85
C TYR A 232 9.39 -24.34 -5.60
N VAL A 233 10.26 -24.93 -4.76
CA VAL A 233 10.64 -24.35 -3.47
C VAL A 233 11.51 -23.10 -3.64
N CYS A 234 12.52 -23.14 -4.53
CA CYS A 234 13.43 -22.00 -4.70
C CYS A 234 12.72 -20.73 -5.21
N PRO A 235 11.89 -20.76 -6.27
CA PRO A 235 11.15 -19.58 -6.71
C PRO A 235 10.17 -19.06 -5.64
N PHE A 236 9.50 -19.99 -4.92
CA PHE A 236 8.58 -19.63 -3.84
C PHE A 236 9.29 -18.90 -2.69
N VAL A 237 10.38 -19.49 -2.18
CA VAL A 237 11.17 -18.88 -1.10
C VAL A 237 11.74 -17.54 -1.53
N LEU A 238 12.27 -17.45 -2.75
CA LEU A 238 12.81 -16.20 -3.31
C LEU A 238 11.72 -15.12 -3.38
N ALA A 239 10.53 -15.46 -3.85
CA ALA A 239 9.41 -14.53 -3.91
C ALA A 239 8.96 -14.07 -2.53
N VAL A 240 8.89 -14.97 -1.54
CA VAL A 240 8.57 -14.63 -0.14
C VAL A 240 9.62 -13.69 0.44
N VAL A 241 10.91 -13.98 0.25
CA VAL A 241 12.01 -13.14 0.75
C VAL A 241 11.98 -11.75 0.10
N VAL A 242 11.81 -11.68 -1.22
CA VAL A 242 11.74 -10.41 -1.97
C VAL A 242 10.57 -9.55 -1.47
N LEU A 243 9.39 -10.15 -1.27
CA LEU A 243 8.21 -9.45 -0.75
C LEU A 243 8.37 -9.03 0.72
N ALA A 244 8.90 -9.90 1.58
CA ALA A 244 9.17 -9.57 2.97
C ALA A 244 10.19 -8.42 3.08
N CYS A 245 11.27 -8.48 2.31
CA CYS A 245 12.27 -7.40 2.25
C CYS A 245 11.68 -6.10 1.70
N ASN A 246 10.77 -6.17 0.72
CA ASN A 246 10.07 -4.99 0.21
C ASN A 246 9.36 -4.21 1.32
N GLN A 247 8.62 -4.89 2.21
CA GLN A 247 7.99 -4.26 3.36
C GLN A 247 8.99 -3.86 4.44
N ALA A 248 10.06 -4.64 4.62
CA ALA A 248 11.10 -4.35 5.60
C ALA A 248 11.96 -3.12 5.25
N THR A 249 11.82 -2.54 4.04
CA THR A 249 12.34 -1.20 3.74
C THR A 249 11.66 -0.09 4.54
N GLY A 250 10.52 -0.39 5.19
CA GLY A 250 9.74 0.56 5.98
C GLY A 250 8.75 1.40 5.17
N ILE A 251 8.38 1.00 3.94
CA ILE A 251 7.53 1.82 3.06
C ILE A 251 6.22 2.26 3.71
N ASN A 252 5.47 1.33 4.32
CA ASN A 252 4.21 1.65 4.97
C ASN A 252 4.42 2.57 6.18
N SER A 253 5.50 2.37 6.95
CA SER A 253 5.83 3.25 8.07
C SER A 253 6.20 4.65 7.61
N MET A 254 6.94 4.80 6.51
CA MET A 254 7.21 6.11 5.92
C MET A 254 5.92 6.78 5.45
N GLN A 255 5.01 6.03 4.86
CA GLN A 255 3.74 6.55 4.36
C GLN A 255 2.80 7.00 5.49
N TYR A 256 2.76 6.27 6.60
CA TYR A 256 1.85 6.57 7.72
C TYR A 256 2.44 7.57 8.72
N TYR A 257 3.75 7.62 8.90
CA TYR A 257 4.39 8.37 9.98
C TYR A 257 5.36 9.47 9.52
N SER A 258 5.57 9.66 8.21
CA SER A 258 6.50 10.70 7.71
C SER A 258 6.09 12.10 8.16
N LEU A 259 4.79 12.43 8.17
CA LEU A 259 4.32 13.72 8.64
C LEU A 259 4.74 13.97 10.11
N LYS A 260 4.53 12.98 11.00
CA LYS A 260 4.99 13.05 12.38
C LYS A 260 6.51 13.14 12.45
N MET A 261 7.24 12.36 11.69
CA MET A 261 8.70 12.40 11.65
C MET A 261 9.23 13.78 11.25
N PHE A 262 8.57 14.48 10.32
CA PHE A 262 8.91 15.85 9.93
C PHE A 262 8.68 16.84 11.06
N GLN A 263 7.58 16.70 11.83
CA GLN A 263 7.32 17.51 13.02
C GLN A 263 8.36 17.24 14.10
N ASP A 264 8.69 15.98 14.37
CA ASP A 264 9.66 15.58 15.37
C ASP A 264 11.09 16.08 15.02
N ALA A 265 11.39 16.26 13.73
CA ALA A 265 12.61 16.90 13.25
C ALA A 265 12.61 18.45 13.40
N GLY A 266 11.44 19.06 13.69
CA GLY A 266 11.31 20.47 14.01
C GLY A 266 10.48 21.32 13.04
N LEU A 267 9.71 20.71 12.12
CA LEU A 267 8.74 21.44 11.31
C LEU A 267 7.45 21.69 12.10
N SER A 268 6.83 22.85 11.87
CA SER A 268 5.45 23.08 12.31
C SER A 268 4.50 22.14 11.62
N ASN A 269 3.28 21.93 12.15
CA ASN A 269 2.27 21.09 11.54
C ASN A 269 1.98 21.50 10.09
N ALA A 270 1.90 22.79 9.81
CA ALA A 270 1.68 23.30 8.47
C ALA A 270 2.82 22.94 7.50
N MET A 271 4.08 23.12 7.89
CA MET A 271 5.23 22.77 7.07
C MET A 271 5.37 21.25 6.90
N ALA A 272 5.07 20.47 7.93
CA ALA A 272 5.09 19.01 7.87
C ALA A 272 4.03 18.48 6.86
N ASN A 273 2.83 19.09 6.81
CA ASN A 273 1.82 18.76 5.80
C ASN A 273 2.29 19.10 4.37
N VAL A 274 3.02 20.21 4.17
CA VAL A 274 3.65 20.51 2.89
C VAL A 274 4.67 19.44 2.52
N GLY A 275 5.56 19.07 3.46
CA GLY A 275 6.52 17.98 3.27
C GLY A 275 5.86 16.65 2.91
N PHE A 276 4.76 16.31 3.58
CA PHE A 276 3.99 15.11 3.30
C PHE A 276 3.31 15.15 1.93
N THR A 277 2.82 16.32 1.52
CA THR A 277 2.26 16.51 0.17
C THR A 277 3.33 16.37 -0.90
N CYS A 278 4.53 16.92 -0.66
CA CYS A 278 5.68 16.70 -1.56
C CYS A 278 6.06 15.20 -1.65
N PHE A 279 6.01 14.46 -0.53
CA PHE A 279 6.24 13.01 -0.50
C PHE A 279 5.24 12.26 -1.38
N THR A 280 3.96 12.51 -1.21
CA THR A 280 2.90 11.82 -1.98
C THR A 280 2.89 12.23 -3.46
N ALA A 281 3.16 13.49 -3.77
CA ALA A 281 3.31 13.98 -5.15
C ALA A 281 4.53 13.35 -5.84
N THR A 282 5.65 13.22 -5.14
CA THR A 282 6.85 12.52 -5.64
C THR A 282 6.55 11.04 -5.89
N MET A 283 5.83 10.39 -4.98
CA MET A 283 5.39 9.01 -5.15
C MET A 283 4.57 8.83 -6.44
N LEU A 284 3.57 9.68 -6.67
CA LEU A 284 2.75 9.64 -7.88
C LEU A 284 3.58 9.86 -9.14
N ALA A 285 4.41 10.91 -9.18
CA ALA A 285 5.22 11.23 -10.34
C ALA A 285 6.20 10.10 -10.68
N MET A 286 6.89 9.57 -9.67
CA MET A 286 7.89 8.53 -9.86
C MET A 286 7.27 7.16 -10.19
N THR A 287 6.08 6.85 -9.67
CA THR A 287 5.31 5.66 -10.08
C THR A 287 4.90 5.74 -11.55
N ALA A 288 4.43 6.90 -12.02
CA ALA A 288 4.10 7.10 -13.44
C ALA A 288 5.35 6.93 -14.34
N ILE A 289 6.49 7.47 -13.92
CA ILE A 289 7.77 7.31 -14.62
C ILE A 289 8.19 5.83 -14.61
N ALA A 290 8.10 5.13 -13.47
CA ALA A 290 8.47 3.73 -13.34
C ALA A 290 7.67 2.84 -14.28
N CYS A 291 6.35 3.04 -14.38
CA CYS A 291 5.48 2.32 -15.30
C CYS A 291 5.91 2.49 -16.77
N ALA A 292 6.45 3.65 -17.15
CA ALA A 292 6.95 3.91 -18.50
C ALA A 292 8.34 3.28 -18.79
N PHE A 293 9.15 3.07 -17.74
CA PHE A 293 10.54 2.62 -17.90
C PHE A 293 10.78 1.14 -17.58
N VAL A 294 9.86 0.48 -16.85
CA VAL A 294 10.05 -0.91 -16.38
C VAL A 294 10.35 -1.89 -17.51
N ASP A 295 9.71 -1.73 -18.66
CA ASP A 295 9.90 -2.60 -19.80
C ASP A 295 11.18 -2.28 -20.62
N ARG A 296 11.77 -1.09 -20.41
CA ARG A 296 12.96 -0.66 -21.15
C ARG A 296 14.27 -1.07 -20.50
N LYS A 297 14.37 -0.97 -19.16
CA LYS A 297 15.64 -1.12 -18.42
C LYS A 297 15.84 -2.50 -17.77
N GLY A 298 14.78 -3.30 -17.62
CA GLY A 298 14.82 -4.60 -16.94
C GLY A 298 14.53 -4.51 -15.45
N ARG A 299 14.05 -5.64 -14.91
CA ARG A 299 13.54 -5.72 -13.52
C ARG A 299 14.68 -5.65 -12.51
N THR A 300 15.72 -6.42 -12.72
CA THR A 300 16.88 -6.51 -11.80
C THR A 300 17.64 -5.18 -11.71
N PHE A 301 17.82 -4.47 -12.83
CA PHE A 301 18.47 -3.17 -12.84
C PHE A 301 17.73 -2.14 -11.99
N LEU A 302 16.41 -2.03 -12.18
CA LEU A 302 15.59 -1.06 -11.44
C LEU A 302 15.53 -1.40 -9.94
N LEU A 303 15.49 -2.68 -9.57
CA LEU A 303 15.56 -3.10 -8.17
C LEU A 303 16.91 -2.73 -7.54
N LYS A 304 18.03 -3.00 -8.22
CA LYS A 304 19.36 -2.65 -7.72
C LYS A 304 19.51 -1.13 -7.53
N LEU A 305 19.09 -0.34 -8.52
CA LEU A 305 19.12 1.12 -8.45
C LEU A 305 18.23 1.63 -7.32
N GLY A 306 16.98 1.16 -7.24
CA GLY A 306 16.04 1.58 -6.20
C GLY A 306 16.53 1.22 -4.81
N THR A 307 16.91 -0.04 -4.56
CA THR A 307 17.35 -0.49 -3.23
C THR A 307 18.64 0.18 -2.77
N SER A 308 19.63 0.37 -3.66
CA SER A 308 20.86 1.10 -3.30
C SER A 308 20.59 2.55 -2.92
N SER A 309 19.73 3.24 -3.65
CA SER A 309 19.34 4.62 -3.35
C SER A 309 18.49 4.72 -2.08
N ILE A 310 17.62 3.72 -1.78
CA ILE A 310 16.89 3.63 -0.51
C ILE A 310 17.87 3.52 0.67
N ILE A 311 18.89 2.68 0.58
CA ILE A 311 19.92 2.55 1.63
C ILE A 311 20.56 3.91 1.91
N VAL A 312 21.01 4.62 0.86
CA VAL A 312 21.61 5.94 1.01
C VAL A 312 20.66 6.94 1.68
N SER A 313 19.40 6.96 1.25
CA SER A 313 18.41 7.90 1.80
C SER A 313 18.06 7.61 3.26
N LEU A 314 17.92 6.32 3.64
CA LEU A 314 17.64 5.92 5.03
C LEU A 314 18.85 6.20 5.96
N VAL A 315 20.06 5.95 5.48
CA VAL A 315 21.29 6.31 6.21
C VAL A 315 21.40 7.82 6.37
N ALA A 316 21.11 8.60 5.33
CA ALA A 316 21.10 10.06 5.42
C ALA A 316 20.06 10.55 6.43
N ALA A 317 18.81 10.08 6.37
CA ALA A 317 17.76 10.45 7.32
C ALA A 317 18.14 10.07 8.76
N GLY A 318 18.65 8.84 8.98
CA GLY A 318 19.11 8.38 10.28
C GLY A 318 20.25 9.24 10.82
N SER A 319 21.22 9.61 9.98
CA SER A 319 22.35 10.46 10.36
C SER A 319 21.91 11.88 10.73
N ILE A 320 20.88 12.44 10.07
CA ILE A 320 20.30 13.73 10.46
C ILE A 320 19.72 13.64 11.89
N PHE A 321 18.98 12.57 12.21
CA PHE A 321 18.46 12.38 13.57
C PHE A 321 19.56 12.16 14.60
N VAL A 322 20.67 11.48 14.26
CA VAL A 322 21.85 11.41 15.13
C VAL A 322 22.41 12.81 15.38
N ALA A 323 22.56 13.63 14.34
CA ALA A 323 23.05 15.00 14.48
C ALA A 323 22.13 15.88 15.34
N ILE A 324 20.81 15.71 15.25
CA ILE A 324 19.83 16.38 16.11
C ILE A 324 20.01 15.93 17.57
N ASN A 325 20.10 14.62 17.81
CA ASN A 325 20.19 14.05 19.15
C ASN A 325 21.51 14.37 19.85
N THR A 326 22.60 14.50 19.09
CA THR A 326 23.94 14.89 19.64
C THR A 326 24.12 16.39 19.77
N GLY A 327 23.14 17.20 19.33
CA GLY A 327 23.24 18.66 19.34
C GLY A 327 24.13 19.27 18.25
N ALA A 328 24.67 18.43 17.32
CA ALA A 328 25.44 18.91 16.17
C ALA A 328 24.57 19.67 15.14
N LEU A 329 23.26 19.38 15.10
CA LEU A 329 22.26 20.08 14.32
C LEU A 329 21.11 20.50 15.23
N ALA A 330 20.80 21.80 15.24
CA ALA A 330 19.66 22.28 16.00
C ALA A 330 18.34 21.77 15.46
N LYS A 331 17.47 21.27 16.35
CA LYS A 331 16.09 20.90 15.97
C LYS A 331 15.36 22.16 15.49
N GLY A 332 14.81 22.14 14.29
CA GLY A 332 14.14 23.28 13.68
C GLY A 332 13.88 23.12 12.18
N ALA A 333 13.53 24.21 11.52
CA ALA A 333 13.12 24.19 10.12
C ALA A 333 14.18 23.58 9.19
N LEU A 334 15.47 23.91 9.38
CA LEU A 334 16.55 23.36 8.55
C LEU A 334 16.64 21.83 8.70
N ALA A 335 16.68 21.33 9.94
CA ALA A 335 16.73 19.89 10.21
C ALA A 335 15.52 19.17 9.61
N GLY A 336 14.33 19.73 9.79
CA GLY A 336 13.10 19.18 9.23
C GLY A 336 13.11 19.09 7.72
N TRP A 337 13.55 20.14 7.01
CA TRP A 337 13.64 20.10 5.55
C TRP A 337 14.74 19.18 5.03
N LEU A 338 15.82 18.98 5.74
CA LEU A 338 16.84 17.97 5.43
C LEU A 338 16.26 16.56 5.54
N VAL A 339 15.46 16.27 6.57
CA VAL A 339 14.74 15.00 6.70
C VAL A 339 13.73 14.83 5.57
N VAL A 340 12.95 15.87 5.24
CA VAL A 340 12.05 15.84 4.08
C VAL A 340 12.82 15.47 2.81
N GLY A 341 13.95 16.12 2.52
CA GLY A 341 14.78 15.83 1.34
C GLY A 341 15.25 14.37 1.28
N ALA A 342 15.72 13.82 2.40
CA ALA A 342 16.12 12.41 2.48
C ALA A 342 14.93 11.45 2.25
N VAL A 343 13.76 11.76 2.79
CA VAL A 343 12.54 10.96 2.63
C VAL A 343 11.96 11.09 1.21
N LEU A 344 12.10 12.25 0.56
CA LEU A 344 11.76 12.41 -0.86
C LEU A 344 12.66 11.54 -1.76
N LEU A 345 13.96 11.49 -1.47
CA LEU A 345 14.87 10.59 -2.17
C LEU A 345 14.48 9.11 -1.94
N TYR A 346 14.11 8.77 -0.70
CA TYR A 346 13.61 7.43 -0.36
C TYR A 346 12.40 7.05 -1.22
N ILE A 347 11.35 7.87 -1.23
CA ILE A 347 10.12 7.51 -1.95
C ILE A 347 10.31 7.51 -3.46
N ALA A 348 11.13 8.41 -4.00
CA ALA A 348 11.49 8.41 -5.40
C ALA A 348 12.19 7.10 -5.79
N SER A 349 13.14 6.66 -4.99
CA SER A 349 13.90 5.43 -5.20
C SER A 349 13.02 4.18 -5.05
N PHE A 350 12.13 4.17 -4.06
CA PHE A 350 11.17 3.09 -3.85
C PHE A 350 10.22 2.96 -5.04
N SER A 351 9.63 4.06 -5.49
CA SER A 351 8.65 4.06 -6.58
C SER A 351 9.24 3.61 -7.92
N ILE A 352 10.51 3.95 -8.21
CA ILE A 352 11.18 3.53 -9.47
C ILE A 352 11.51 2.04 -9.46
N GLY A 353 11.94 1.50 -8.33
CA GLY A 353 12.41 0.13 -8.20
C GLY A 353 11.41 -0.78 -7.51
N PRO A 354 11.52 -0.95 -6.18
CA PRO A 354 10.71 -1.89 -5.40
C PRO A 354 9.20 -1.76 -5.59
N GLY A 355 8.68 -0.53 -5.70
CA GLY A 355 7.25 -0.26 -5.73
C GLY A 355 6.51 -0.84 -6.93
N VAL A 356 7.14 -0.88 -8.11
CA VAL A 356 6.53 -1.41 -9.34
C VAL A 356 7.07 -2.79 -9.69
N VAL A 357 8.38 -2.98 -9.57
CA VAL A 357 9.06 -4.17 -10.09
C VAL A 357 8.71 -5.42 -9.29
N VAL A 358 8.49 -5.31 -7.98
CA VAL A 358 8.25 -6.47 -7.11
C VAL A 358 7.00 -7.26 -7.51
N TRP A 359 5.95 -6.57 -7.91
CA TRP A 359 4.68 -7.19 -8.31
C TRP A 359 4.81 -7.95 -9.63
N LEU A 360 5.55 -7.38 -10.59
CA LEU A 360 5.85 -8.03 -11.85
C LEU A 360 6.75 -9.26 -11.63
N ALA A 361 7.84 -9.10 -10.88
CA ALA A 361 8.76 -10.19 -10.58
C ALA A 361 8.06 -11.35 -9.87
N LEU A 362 7.16 -11.08 -8.90
CA LEU A 362 6.39 -12.10 -8.21
C LEU A 362 5.58 -12.96 -9.18
N SER A 363 4.86 -12.33 -10.12
CA SER A 363 4.01 -13.05 -11.08
C SER A 363 4.83 -13.83 -12.10
N GLU A 364 6.02 -13.35 -12.45
CA GLU A 364 6.93 -13.95 -13.43
C GLU A 364 7.76 -15.11 -12.81
N LEU A 365 8.10 -15.04 -11.51
CA LEU A 365 8.89 -16.06 -10.81
C LEU A 365 8.12 -17.33 -10.49
N MET A 366 6.81 -17.22 -10.24
CA MET A 366 6.02 -18.35 -9.75
C MET A 366 5.70 -19.37 -10.86
N PRO A 367 6.14 -20.64 -10.71
CA PRO A 367 5.75 -21.72 -11.61
C PRO A 367 4.23 -21.89 -11.69
N ASP A 368 3.71 -22.23 -12.87
CA ASP A 368 2.27 -22.31 -13.15
C ASP A 368 1.51 -23.17 -12.13
N ARG A 369 2.10 -24.30 -11.73
CA ARG A 369 1.48 -25.26 -10.82
C ARG A 369 1.21 -24.70 -9.42
N ILE A 370 2.09 -23.85 -8.90
CA ILE A 370 1.97 -23.27 -7.54
C ILE A 370 1.58 -21.81 -7.55
N ARG A 371 1.45 -21.16 -8.71
CA ARG A 371 1.31 -19.71 -8.87
C ARG A 371 0.19 -19.14 -7.99
N ALA A 372 -1.04 -19.65 -8.10
CA ALA A 372 -2.18 -19.09 -7.38
C ALA A 372 -1.99 -19.15 -5.85
N ASN A 373 -1.70 -20.35 -5.33
CA ASN A 373 -1.53 -20.55 -3.88
C ASN A 373 -0.21 -19.95 -3.37
N GLY A 374 0.87 -20.05 -4.14
CA GLY A 374 2.17 -19.49 -3.79
C GLY A 374 2.12 -17.95 -3.72
N MET A 375 1.47 -17.30 -4.67
CA MET A 375 1.27 -15.86 -4.63
C MET A 375 0.40 -15.43 -3.45
N ALA A 376 -0.68 -16.13 -3.15
CA ALA A 376 -1.55 -15.81 -2.02
C ALA A 376 -0.81 -15.90 -0.68
N ILE A 377 -0.02 -16.95 -0.47
CA ILE A 377 0.79 -17.13 0.75
C ILE A 377 1.88 -16.05 0.84
N ALA A 378 2.59 -15.80 -0.27
CA ALA A 378 3.65 -14.79 -0.30
C ALA A 378 3.09 -13.37 -0.02
N MET A 379 1.91 -13.06 -0.56
CA MET A 379 1.19 -11.80 -0.27
C MET A 379 0.74 -11.70 1.18
N PHE A 380 0.23 -12.78 1.75
CA PHE A 380 -0.15 -12.80 3.16
C PHE A 380 1.06 -12.54 4.07
N ILE A 381 2.20 -13.22 3.81
CA ILE A 381 3.44 -12.98 4.55
C ILE A 381 3.91 -11.53 4.40
N ASN A 382 3.86 -10.99 3.19
CA ASN A 382 4.17 -9.59 2.92
C ASN A 382 3.33 -8.63 3.79
N MET A 383 2.01 -8.83 3.84
CA MET A 383 1.12 -8.02 4.67
C MET A 383 1.35 -8.21 6.17
N MET A 384 1.72 -9.41 6.62
CA MET A 384 2.07 -9.66 8.02
C MET A 384 3.35 -8.93 8.42
N VAL A 385 4.37 -8.90 7.56
CA VAL A 385 5.57 -8.08 7.80
C VAL A 385 5.22 -6.61 7.90
N ALA A 386 4.39 -6.10 6.98
CA ALA A 386 3.91 -4.72 7.02
C ALA A 386 3.14 -4.41 8.32
N TYR A 387 2.28 -5.32 8.76
CA TYR A 387 1.53 -5.20 10.00
C TYR A 387 2.45 -5.08 11.21
N PHE A 388 3.39 -5.99 11.40
CA PHE A 388 4.30 -5.98 12.53
C PHE A 388 5.16 -4.70 12.58
N ILE A 389 5.63 -4.24 11.42
CA ILE A 389 6.42 -3.00 11.35
C ILE A 389 5.54 -1.79 11.71
N ALA A 390 4.32 -1.69 11.16
CA ALA A 390 3.41 -0.58 11.44
C ALA A 390 2.97 -0.56 12.92
N ASP A 391 2.70 -1.72 13.51
CA ASP A 391 2.27 -1.87 14.91
C ASP A 391 3.36 -1.44 15.91
N GLN A 392 4.62 -1.75 15.60
CA GLN A 392 5.74 -1.47 16.52
C GLN A 392 6.42 -0.12 16.29
N MET A 393 6.11 0.58 15.18
CA MET A 393 6.88 1.75 14.74
C MET A 393 7.00 2.85 15.78
N LEU A 394 5.89 3.37 16.30
CA LEU A 394 5.95 4.49 17.26
C LEU A 394 6.49 4.05 18.61
N ALA A 395 6.21 2.82 19.06
CA ALA A 395 6.78 2.28 20.30
C ALA A 395 8.32 2.16 20.21
N LEU A 396 8.84 1.74 19.06
CA LEU A 396 10.28 1.69 18.81
C LEU A 396 10.89 3.10 18.75
N VAL A 397 10.19 4.04 18.12
CA VAL A 397 10.63 5.44 18.03
C VAL A 397 10.63 6.11 19.41
N GLU A 398 9.61 5.88 20.26
CA GLU A 398 9.59 6.38 21.63
C GLU A 398 10.75 5.84 22.46
N LYS A 399 11.08 4.54 22.29
CA LYS A 399 12.11 3.88 23.09
C LYS A 399 13.53 4.19 22.63
N PHE A 400 13.76 4.23 21.32
CA PHE A 400 15.10 4.27 20.74
C PHE A 400 15.38 5.52 19.89
N GLY A 401 14.33 6.30 19.55
CA GLY A 401 14.40 7.38 18.58
C GLY A 401 14.35 6.91 17.13
N TYR A 402 14.28 7.87 16.20
CA TYR A 402 14.18 7.58 14.76
C TYR A 402 15.45 6.95 14.16
N ALA A 403 16.64 7.38 14.63
CA ALA A 403 17.91 6.96 14.01
C ALA A 403 18.10 5.44 13.98
N PRO A 404 17.98 4.69 15.09
CA PRO A 404 18.13 3.23 15.08
C PRO A 404 17.07 2.53 14.23
N VAL A 405 15.84 3.04 14.19
CA VAL A 405 14.76 2.47 13.39
C VAL A 405 15.07 2.62 11.89
N LEU A 406 15.52 3.81 11.46
CA LEU A 406 15.90 4.10 10.09
C LEU A 406 17.12 3.26 9.64
N PHE A 407 18.12 3.11 10.52
CA PHE A 407 19.25 2.22 10.25
C PHE A 407 18.84 0.76 10.19
N GLY A 408 17.85 0.34 10.99
CA GLY A 408 17.25 -0.99 10.89
C GLY A 408 16.60 -1.25 9.53
N PHE A 409 15.84 -0.29 9.01
CA PHE A 409 15.28 -0.36 7.66
C PHE A 409 16.37 -0.35 6.58
N ALA A 410 17.45 0.43 6.78
CA ALA A 410 18.60 0.41 5.86
C ALA A 410 19.27 -0.96 5.84
N ALA A 411 19.49 -1.58 6.99
CA ALA A 411 20.07 -2.93 7.09
C ALA A 411 19.18 -3.99 6.43
N ALA A 412 17.86 -3.93 6.64
CA ALA A 412 16.92 -4.81 5.95
C ALA A 412 16.95 -4.59 4.42
N THR A 413 17.11 -3.32 3.99
CA THR A 413 17.22 -2.99 2.56
C THR A 413 18.54 -3.49 1.95
N VAL A 414 19.63 -3.59 2.72
CA VAL A 414 20.87 -4.25 2.27
C VAL A 414 20.61 -5.73 1.95
N VAL A 415 19.85 -6.44 2.80
CA VAL A 415 19.45 -7.82 2.53
C VAL A 415 18.63 -7.89 1.24
N TYR A 416 17.71 -6.94 1.04
CA TYR A 416 16.93 -6.85 -0.20
C TYR A 416 17.82 -6.63 -1.42
N PHE A 417 18.76 -5.67 -1.34
CA PHE A 417 19.72 -5.40 -2.42
C PHE A 417 20.53 -6.64 -2.78
N VAL A 418 21.07 -7.35 -1.78
CA VAL A 418 21.85 -8.60 -1.99
C VAL A 418 20.96 -9.66 -2.65
N THR A 419 19.73 -9.82 -2.17
CA THR A 419 18.78 -10.78 -2.77
C THR A 419 18.47 -10.44 -4.23
N ALA A 420 18.18 -9.17 -4.52
CA ALA A 420 17.91 -8.70 -5.88
C ALA A 420 19.13 -8.75 -6.79
N ALA A 421 20.35 -8.54 -6.24
CA ALA A 421 21.58 -8.49 -7.02
C ALA A 421 22.10 -9.86 -7.43
N PHE A 422 21.99 -10.86 -6.55
CA PHE A 422 22.67 -12.15 -6.70
C PHE A 422 21.73 -13.33 -6.90
N PHE A 423 20.47 -13.25 -6.45
CA PHE A 423 19.55 -14.40 -6.48
C PHE A 423 18.38 -14.20 -7.44
N LEU A 424 18.02 -12.95 -7.77
CA LEU A 424 16.89 -12.69 -8.66
C LEU A 424 17.36 -12.78 -10.13
N PRO A 425 16.81 -13.70 -10.95
CA PRO A 425 17.11 -13.75 -12.37
C PRO A 425 16.44 -12.55 -13.08
N GLU A 426 17.09 -12.06 -14.15
CA GLU A 426 16.44 -11.08 -15.02
C GLU A 426 15.32 -11.78 -15.82
N THR A 427 14.10 -11.29 -15.66
CA THR A 427 12.90 -11.88 -16.27
C THR A 427 12.47 -11.18 -17.55
N LYS A 428 13.04 -10.00 -17.84
CA LYS A 428 12.71 -9.22 -19.02
C LYS A 428 12.90 -10.02 -20.30
N GLY A 429 11.84 -10.16 -21.09
CA GLY A 429 11.86 -10.81 -22.40
C GLY A 429 12.00 -12.33 -22.35
N LYS A 430 11.98 -12.95 -21.17
CA LYS A 430 12.01 -14.41 -20.99
C LYS A 430 10.61 -14.98 -20.88
N THR A 431 10.43 -16.17 -21.40
CA THR A 431 9.22 -16.95 -21.20
C THR A 431 9.21 -17.58 -19.81
N LEU A 432 8.02 -17.92 -19.29
CA LEU A 432 7.90 -18.57 -17.98
C LEU A 432 8.67 -19.90 -17.92
N LYS A 433 8.74 -20.64 -19.03
CA LYS A 433 9.51 -21.89 -19.12
C LYS A 433 11.02 -21.66 -18.95
N GLU A 434 11.56 -20.64 -19.57
CA GLU A 434 12.98 -20.24 -19.44
C GLU A 434 13.32 -19.80 -18.00
N ILE A 435 12.36 -19.16 -17.29
CA ILE A 435 12.52 -18.78 -15.91
C ILE A 435 12.47 -20.03 -15.00
N GLU A 436 11.57 -20.98 -15.27
CA GLU A 436 11.52 -22.26 -14.53
C GLU A 436 12.81 -23.10 -14.72
N GLU A 437 13.41 -23.04 -15.91
CA GLU A 437 14.68 -23.74 -16.18
C GLU A 437 15.85 -23.20 -15.38
N PHE A 438 15.84 -21.95 -15.00
CA PHE A 438 16.86 -21.34 -14.14
C PHE A 438 16.89 -21.95 -12.73
N PHE A 439 15.78 -22.53 -12.28
CA PHE A 439 15.65 -23.12 -10.94
C PHE A 439 15.73 -24.67 -10.92
N LYS A 440 15.99 -25.30 -12.05
CA LYS A 440 16.25 -26.74 -12.15
C LYS A 440 17.67 -27.05 -11.70
#